data_80c036d548ee237d241e1dfd735b101a
#
_entry.id   80c036d548ee237d241e1dfd735b101a
#
_cell.length_a   1.000
_cell.length_b   1.000
_cell.length_c   1.000
_cell.angle_alpha   90.00
_cell.angle_beta   90.00
_cell.angle_gamma   90.00
#
_symmetry.space_group_name_H-M   'P 1'
#
loop_
_entity.id
_entity.type
_entity.pdbx_description
1 polymer ?
#
loop_
_entity_poly.entity_id
_entity_poly.type
_entity_poly.pdbx_seq_one_letter_code
_entity_poly.pdbx_strand_id
1 'polypeptide(L)'
;NYDVVQLISPYFLHLRSERTLPAYHYLRRFNGKVFLGAFGTDYYYIRACMETDTYRYSDFKTGNCYRDTDFNKMTLQDWYYGGAAHATRTIAESCNGIMACLWEYYVAYQLLFPEKTAFVPLPINLHKIVSRIRTVPEILNFFIGIQNFKDTVKGTDVMLPVLQEVQRKHPDLCRITEVHDVPLSL
;
A
#
# COMPACT_ATOMS: atom_id res chain seq x y z
N ASN A 1 9.27 -16.78 23.96
CA ASN A 1 10.09 -17.02 22.77
C ASN A 1 9.23 -17.67 21.70
N TYR A 2 9.35 -17.21 20.48
CA TYR A 2 8.70 -17.76 19.29
C TYR A 2 9.77 -18.14 18.27
N ASP A 3 9.50 -19.16 17.48
CA ASP A 3 10.39 -19.55 16.38
C ASP A 3 10.38 -18.50 15.27
N VAL A 4 9.21 -17.92 15.03
CA VAL A 4 8.99 -16.90 14.00
C VAL A 4 8.14 -15.76 14.56
N VAL A 5 8.55 -14.53 14.29
CA VAL A 5 7.80 -13.31 14.57
C VAL A 5 7.65 -12.55 13.25
N GLN A 6 6.42 -12.18 12.92
CA GLN A 6 6.11 -11.32 11.79
C GLN A 6 5.72 -9.94 12.29
N LEU A 7 6.41 -8.92 11.84
CA LEU A 7 6.04 -7.53 12.03
C LEU A 7 5.08 -7.14 10.90
N ILE A 8 3.90 -6.62 11.23
CA ILE A 8 2.91 -6.17 10.23
C ILE A 8 3.41 -4.92 9.48
N SER A 9 4.18 -4.10 10.17
CA SER A 9 4.78 -2.88 9.62
C SER A 9 6.03 -2.52 10.41
N PRO A 10 6.85 -1.56 9.96
CA PRO A 10 7.94 -1.02 10.79
C PRO A 10 7.46 -0.43 12.13
N TYR A 11 6.18 -0.02 12.21
CA TYR A 11 5.53 0.50 13.43
C TYR A 11 4.62 -0.54 14.09
N PHE A 12 5.09 -1.73 14.26
CA PHE A 12 4.33 -2.92 14.65
C PHE A 12 3.60 -2.85 16.02
N LEU A 13 3.97 -1.97 16.91
CA LEU A 13 3.31 -1.77 18.20
C LEU A 13 2.72 -0.38 18.38
N HIS A 14 2.58 0.39 17.32
CA HIS A 14 2.17 1.81 17.37
C HIS A 14 3.01 2.64 18.37
N LEU A 15 4.26 2.24 18.54
CA LEU A 15 5.20 2.95 19.41
C LEU A 15 5.71 4.20 18.72
N ARG A 16 6.09 5.20 19.50
CA ARG A 16 6.85 6.34 18.97
C ARG A 16 8.17 5.86 18.39
N SER A 17 8.70 6.59 17.40
CA SER A 17 9.90 6.21 16.65
C SER A 17 11.07 5.81 17.55
N GLU A 18 11.26 6.54 18.66
CA GLU A 18 12.36 6.32 19.61
C GLU A 18 12.26 4.97 20.34
N ARG A 19 11.06 4.40 20.45
CA ARG A 19 10.82 3.13 21.13
C ARG A 19 10.73 1.94 20.19
N THR A 20 10.54 2.19 18.91
CA THR A 20 10.38 1.12 17.90
C THR A 20 11.63 0.27 17.78
N LEU A 21 12.81 0.88 17.64
CA LEU A 21 14.06 0.14 17.52
C LEU A 21 14.46 -0.65 18.77
N PRO A 22 14.38 -0.09 19.98
CA PRO A 22 14.60 -0.89 21.20
C PRO A 22 13.67 -2.11 21.28
N ALA A 23 12.38 -1.95 20.96
CA ALA A 23 11.42 -3.06 20.94
C ALA A 23 11.79 -4.11 19.87
N TYR A 24 12.19 -3.67 18.68
CA TYR A 24 12.65 -4.56 17.60
C TYR A 24 13.90 -5.35 18.00
N HIS A 25 14.91 -4.70 18.58
CA HIS A 25 16.12 -5.38 19.05
C HIS A 25 15.82 -6.39 20.15
N TYR A 26 14.88 -6.07 21.04
CA TYR A 26 14.39 -7.01 22.03
C TYR A 26 13.76 -8.26 21.38
N LEU A 27 12.85 -8.06 20.41
CA LEU A 27 12.23 -9.15 19.67
C LEU A 27 13.27 -10.03 18.97
N ARG A 28 14.24 -9.42 18.30
CA ARG A 28 15.31 -10.17 17.63
C ARG A 28 16.19 -10.99 18.59
N ARG A 29 16.45 -10.47 19.77
CA ARG A 29 17.28 -11.14 20.75
C ARG A 29 16.61 -12.39 21.37
N PHE A 30 15.31 -12.36 21.54
CA PHE A 30 14.58 -13.38 22.29
C PHE A 30 13.70 -14.29 21.44
N ASN A 31 13.75 -14.16 20.11
CA ASN A 31 12.97 -15.01 19.19
C ASN A 31 13.87 -15.57 18.10
N GLY A 32 13.38 -16.58 17.37
CA GLY A 32 14.15 -17.26 16.31
C GLY A 32 14.34 -16.37 15.09
N LYS A 33 13.32 -16.21 14.27
CA LYS A 33 13.37 -15.39 13.04
C LYS A 33 12.38 -14.24 13.12
N VAL A 34 12.78 -13.07 12.64
CA VAL A 34 11.91 -11.90 12.54
C VAL A 34 11.76 -11.49 11.09
N PHE A 35 10.53 -11.44 10.60
CA PHE A 35 10.16 -11.01 9.24
C PHE A 35 9.47 -9.66 9.28
N LEU A 36 9.77 -8.83 8.28
CA LEU A 36 9.10 -7.54 8.08
C LEU A 36 7.96 -7.71 7.06
N GLY A 37 6.77 -7.22 7.39
CA GLY A 37 5.67 -7.04 6.47
C GLY A 37 5.77 -5.68 5.77
N ALA A 38 5.94 -5.71 4.45
CA ALA A 38 5.84 -4.56 3.57
C ALA A 38 4.40 -4.49 3.03
N PHE A 39 3.49 -4.00 3.88
CA PHE A 39 2.04 -4.05 3.64
C PHE A 39 1.40 -2.67 3.50
N GLY A 40 2.19 -1.63 3.38
CA GLY A 40 1.72 -0.26 3.27
C GLY A 40 2.84 0.72 2.95
N THR A 41 2.47 2.00 2.93
CA THR A 41 3.40 3.10 2.68
C THR A 41 4.46 3.17 3.78
N ASP A 42 5.72 3.13 3.38
CA ASP A 42 6.89 3.26 4.23
C ASP A 42 8.06 3.90 3.47
N TYR A 43 9.22 3.97 4.11
CA TYR A 43 10.42 4.58 3.53
C TYR A 43 10.79 4.01 2.15
N TYR A 44 10.77 2.68 1.97
CA TYR A 44 11.23 2.06 0.72
C TYR A 44 10.24 2.24 -0.43
N TYR A 45 8.94 2.18 -0.14
CA TYR A 45 7.92 2.50 -1.12
C TYR A 45 8.01 3.96 -1.56
N ILE A 46 8.11 4.90 -0.61
CA ILE A 46 8.26 6.33 -0.92
C ILE A 46 9.54 6.57 -1.73
N ARG A 47 10.64 5.97 -1.33
CA ARG A 47 11.92 6.07 -2.05
C ARG A 47 11.79 5.59 -3.49
N ALA A 48 11.17 4.44 -3.71
CA ALA A 48 10.94 3.92 -5.06
C ALA A 48 10.07 4.86 -5.90
N CYS A 49 9.04 5.47 -5.30
CA CYS A 49 8.21 6.48 -5.96
C CYS A 49 8.96 7.76 -6.33
N MET A 50 9.86 8.22 -5.45
CA MET A 50 10.49 9.54 -5.56
C MET A 50 11.81 9.53 -6.30
N GLU A 51 12.64 8.52 -6.08
CA GLU A 51 14.04 8.49 -6.53
C GLU A 51 14.28 7.60 -7.75
N THR A 52 13.30 6.80 -8.16
CA THR A 52 13.44 5.86 -9.28
C THR A 52 12.34 6.05 -10.32
N ASP A 53 12.55 5.46 -11.51
CA ASP A 53 11.53 5.40 -12.56
C ASP A 53 10.70 4.10 -12.49
N THR A 54 10.68 3.46 -11.32
CA THR A 54 9.96 2.22 -11.09
C THR A 54 8.45 2.37 -11.32
N TYR A 55 7.89 3.51 -10.88
CA TYR A 55 6.48 3.81 -11.04
C TYR A 55 6.27 5.04 -11.90
N ARG A 56 5.57 4.86 -13.01
CA ARG A 56 5.13 5.99 -13.86
C ARG A 56 4.09 6.85 -13.14
N TYR A 57 3.26 6.22 -12.32
CA TYR A 57 2.22 6.86 -11.50
C TYR A 57 2.28 6.29 -10.10
N SER A 58 2.19 7.14 -9.10
CA SER A 58 2.16 6.76 -7.70
C SER A 58 1.40 7.79 -6.87
N ASP A 59 1.26 7.54 -5.59
CA ASP A 59 0.68 8.51 -4.65
C ASP A 59 1.45 9.83 -4.64
N PHE A 60 2.75 9.78 -4.92
CA PHE A 60 3.67 10.92 -4.80
C PHE A 60 4.00 11.58 -6.14
N LYS A 61 3.92 10.87 -7.26
CA LYS A 61 4.29 11.38 -8.58
C LYS A 61 3.30 10.96 -9.65
N THR A 62 3.05 11.86 -10.60
CA THR A 62 2.36 11.58 -11.86
C THR A 62 3.32 11.94 -12.98
N GLY A 63 3.90 10.96 -13.63
CA GLY A 63 5.05 11.15 -14.50
C GLY A 63 6.21 11.79 -13.73
N ASN A 64 6.74 12.92 -14.23
CA ASN A 64 7.83 13.65 -13.57
C ASN A 64 7.34 14.73 -12.57
N CYS A 65 6.03 14.87 -12.40
CA CYS A 65 5.46 15.90 -11.54
C CYS A 65 5.17 15.35 -10.15
N TYR A 66 5.69 16.00 -9.12
CA TYR A 66 5.36 15.71 -7.73
C TYR A 66 3.91 16.14 -7.43
N ARG A 67 3.18 15.32 -6.70
CA ARG A 67 1.82 15.61 -6.23
C ARG A 67 1.90 16.33 -4.88
N ASP A 68 1.87 17.65 -4.91
CA ASP A 68 2.02 18.52 -3.74
C ASP A 68 0.70 18.62 -2.94
N THR A 69 0.36 17.52 -2.25
CA THR A 69 -0.79 17.47 -1.34
C THR A 69 -0.34 17.52 0.12
N ASP A 70 -1.19 18.01 1.01
CA ASP A 70 -0.88 18.04 2.45
C ASP A 70 -0.65 16.65 3.01
N PHE A 71 -1.39 15.65 2.53
CA PHE A 71 -1.17 14.24 2.86
C PHE A 71 0.24 13.79 2.48
N ASN A 72 0.71 14.11 1.28
CA ASN A 72 2.05 13.73 0.84
C ASN A 72 3.14 14.45 1.64
N LYS A 73 2.95 15.74 1.95
CA LYS A 73 3.89 16.49 2.81
C LYS A 73 4.04 15.86 4.18
N MET A 74 2.93 15.55 4.85
CA MET A 74 2.95 14.88 6.15
C MET A 74 3.59 13.49 6.06
N THR A 75 3.23 12.72 5.05
CA THR A 75 3.77 11.36 4.85
C THR A 75 5.28 11.39 4.61
N LEU A 76 5.78 12.32 3.79
CA LEU A 76 7.21 12.48 3.57
C LEU A 76 7.94 12.91 4.85
N GLN A 77 7.37 13.85 5.61
CA GLN A 77 7.95 14.31 6.86
C GLN A 77 8.12 13.16 7.85
N ASP A 78 7.13 12.29 7.97
CA ASP A 78 7.15 11.18 8.93
C ASP A 78 7.98 9.99 8.44
N TRP A 79 7.71 9.52 7.23
CA TRP A 79 8.19 8.23 6.73
C TRP A 79 9.43 8.30 5.85
N TYR A 80 9.79 9.47 5.35
CA TYR A 80 10.96 9.63 4.48
C TYR A 80 12.09 10.40 5.16
N TYR A 81 11.77 11.50 5.83
CA TYR A 81 12.75 12.34 6.53
C TYR A 81 12.80 12.12 8.03
N GLY A 82 11.75 11.57 8.63
CA GLY A 82 11.59 11.46 10.08
C GLY A 82 12.14 10.17 10.68
N GLY A 83 11.84 9.97 11.94
CA GLY A 83 12.28 8.78 12.70
C GLY A 83 11.75 7.46 12.15
N ALA A 84 10.61 7.48 11.45
CA ALA A 84 10.05 6.32 10.77
C ALA A 84 10.98 5.79 9.68
N ALA A 85 11.64 6.66 8.93
CA ALA A 85 12.61 6.28 7.91
C ALA A 85 13.78 5.49 8.52
N HIS A 86 14.34 5.98 9.63
CA HIS A 86 15.44 5.31 10.30
C HIS A 86 15.03 3.94 10.84
N ALA A 87 13.87 3.83 11.49
CA ALA A 87 13.36 2.56 11.99
C ALA A 87 13.12 1.56 10.86
N THR A 88 12.47 1.98 9.78
CA THR A 88 12.20 1.12 8.61
C THR A 88 13.50 0.59 8.00
N ARG A 89 14.49 1.44 7.80
CA ARG A 89 15.79 1.06 7.24
C ARG A 89 16.48 0.04 8.12
N THR A 90 16.64 0.32 9.41
CA THR A 90 17.30 -0.59 10.36
C THR A 90 16.61 -1.95 10.43
N ILE A 91 15.28 -1.98 10.47
CA ILE A 91 14.51 -3.23 10.50
C ILE A 91 14.68 -3.98 9.16
N ALA A 92 14.52 -3.32 8.03
CA ALA A 92 14.64 -3.96 6.73
C ALA A 92 16.04 -4.53 6.49
N GLU A 93 17.09 -3.81 6.85
CA GLU A 93 18.48 -4.26 6.71
C GLU A 93 18.77 -5.50 7.56
N SER A 94 18.23 -5.55 8.77
CA SER A 94 18.60 -6.57 9.78
C SER A 94 17.59 -7.70 9.96
N CYS A 95 16.36 -7.63 9.47
CA CYS A 95 15.39 -8.73 9.56
C CYS A 95 15.80 -9.95 8.71
N ASN A 96 15.19 -11.11 9.02
CA ASN A 96 15.48 -12.37 8.34
C ASN A 96 14.85 -12.48 6.95
N GLY A 97 13.80 -11.71 6.69
CA GLY A 97 13.10 -11.66 5.39
C GLY A 97 12.03 -10.61 5.38
N ILE A 98 11.59 -10.26 4.18
CA ILE A 98 10.60 -9.24 3.92
C ILE A 98 9.47 -9.88 3.11
N MET A 99 8.23 -9.71 3.57
CA MET A 99 7.04 -10.20 2.88
C MET A 99 6.23 -9.01 2.38
N ALA A 100 5.99 -8.94 1.07
CA ALA A 100 5.14 -7.92 0.47
C ALA A 100 3.86 -8.53 -0.06
N CYS A 101 2.71 -7.95 0.28
CA CYS A 101 1.40 -8.48 -0.11
C CYS A 101 0.84 -7.87 -1.39
N LEU A 102 1.34 -6.72 -1.81
CA LEU A 102 0.99 -6.05 -3.05
C LEU A 102 2.23 -5.84 -3.91
N TRP A 103 2.03 -5.85 -5.23
CA TRP A 103 3.12 -5.82 -6.20
C TRP A 103 3.99 -4.57 -6.09
N GLU A 104 3.37 -3.43 -5.84
CA GLU A 104 4.08 -2.16 -5.66
C GLU A 104 5.03 -2.18 -4.47
N TYR A 105 4.65 -2.77 -3.34
CA TYR A 105 5.55 -2.89 -2.19
C TYR A 105 6.65 -3.93 -2.44
N TYR A 106 6.30 -5.04 -3.11
CA TYR A 106 7.29 -6.06 -3.48
C TYR A 106 8.42 -5.47 -4.32
N VAL A 107 8.08 -4.75 -5.40
CA VAL A 107 9.06 -4.15 -6.30
C VAL A 107 9.93 -3.14 -5.58
N ALA A 108 9.35 -2.29 -4.72
CA ALA A 108 10.10 -1.30 -3.95
C ALA A 108 11.20 -1.90 -3.07
N TYR A 109 10.89 -3.01 -2.41
CA TYR A 109 11.86 -3.70 -1.55
C TYR A 109 12.84 -4.58 -2.33
N GLN A 110 12.38 -5.22 -3.39
CA GLN A 110 13.22 -6.09 -4.21
C GLN A 110 14.38 -5.35 -4.89
N LEU A 111 14.22 -4.06 -5.19
CA LEU A 111 15.30 -3.22 -5.72
C LEU A 111 16.57 -3.21 -4.84
N LEU A 112 16.41 -3.39 -3.52
CA LEU A 112 17.50 -3.28 -2.56
C LEU A 112 17.77 -4.57 -1.79
N PHE A 113 16.78 -5.42 -1.66
CA PHE A 113 16.85 -6.66 -0.88
C PHE A 113 16.34 -7.86 -1.68
N PRO A 114 16.87 -8.13 -2.89
CA PRO A 114 16.35 -9.20 -3.76
C PRO A 114 16.40 -10.57 -3.09
N GLU A 115 17.46 -10.83 -2.29
CA GLU A 115 17.70 -12.14 -1.67
C GLU A 115 16.75 -12.48 -0.52
N LYS A 116 16.06 -11.49 0.03
CA LYS A 116 15.21 -11.71 1.22
C LYS A 116 13.80 -11.16 1.10
N THR A 117 13.44 -10.62 -0.07
CA THR A 117 12.08 -10.12 -0.34
C THR A 117 11.27 -11.16 -1.09
N ALA A 118 10.12 -11.51 -0.55
CA ALA A 118 9.18 -12.43 -1.15
C ALA A 118 7.82 -11.76 -1.39
N PHE A 119 7.21 -12.03 -2.53
CA PHE A 119 5.83 -11.68 -2.79
C PHE A 119 4.90 -12.73 -2.17
N VAL A 120 4.15 -12.34 -1.14
CA VAL A 120 3.21 -13.19 -0.41
C VAL A 120 1.85 -12.50 -0.42
N PRO A 121 0.97 -12.79 -1.38
CA PRO A 121 -0.32 -12.15 -1.49
C PRO A 121 -1.18 -12.38 -0.24
N LEU A 122 -2.09 -11.44 0.03
CA LEU A 122 -3.05 -11.58 1.13
C LEU A 122 -3.89 -12.85 0.95
N PRO A 123 -4.09 -13.64 2.00
CA PRO A 123 -4.88 -14.86 1.92
C PRO A 123 -6.34 -14.54 1.63
N ILE A 124 -6.92 -15.28 0.68
CA ILE A 124 -8.33 -15.18 0.32
C ILE A 124 -9.00 -16.53 0.58
N ASN A 125 -10.15 -16.50 1.25
CA ASN A 125 -10.94 -17.72 1.43
C ASN A 125 -11.70 -18.05 0.15
N LEU A 126 -11.11 -18.90 -0.69
CA LEU A 126 -11.68 -19.30 -1.97
C LEU A 126 -12.99 -20.08 -1.83
N HIS A 127 -13.26 -20.72 -0.69
CA HIS A 127 -14.53 -21.43 -0.46
C HIS A 127 -15.74 -20.49 -0.38
N LYS A 128 -15.50 -19.21 -0.10
CA LYS A 128 -16.54 -18.16 -0.07
C LYS A 128 -16.71 -17.45 -1.41
N ILE A 129 -15.88 -17.75 -2.39
CA ILE A 129 -15.91 -17.08 -3.70
C ILE A 129 -16.67 -17.97 -4.67
N VAL A 130 -17.81 -17.48 -5.15
CA VAL A 130 -18.56 -18.12 -6.21
C VAL A 130 -18.20 -17.46 -7.53
N SER A 131 -17.46 -18.17 -8.38
CA SER A 131 -17.21 -17.72 -9.74
C SER A 131 -18.50 -17.80 -10.55
N ARG A 132 -18.91 -16.68 -11.14
CA ARG A 132 -20.02 -16.63 -12.10
C ARG A 132 -19.45 -16.23 -13.46
N ILE A 133 -19.65 -17.08 -14.45
CA ILE A 133 -19.43 -16.69 -15.84
C ILE A 133 -20.52 -15.67 -16.18
N ARG A 134 -20.11 -14.45 -16.47
CA ARG A 134 -21.03 -13.40 -16.91
C ARG A 134 -20.86 -13.20 -18.41
N THR A 135 -21.94 -13.12 -19.11
CA THR A 135 -21.96 -12.54 -20.47
C THR A 135 -21.61 -11.06 -20.38
N VAL A 136 -20.97 -10.52 -21.39
CA VAL A 136 -20.69 -9.08 -21.44
C VAL A 136 -22.04 -8.37 -21.39
N PRO A 137 -22.29 -7.51 -20.39
CA PRO A 137 -23.55 -6.80 -20.29
C PRO A 137 -23.65 -5.76 -21.40
N GLU A 138 -24.85 -5.50 -21.89
CA GLU A 138 -25.12 -4.41 -22.83
C GLU A 138 -24.79 -3.05 -22.22
N ILE A 139 -24.99 -2.91 -20.90
CA ILE A 139 -24.67 -1.71 -20.14
C ILE A 139 -23.50 -2.02 -19.20
N LEU A 140 -22.41 -1.29 -19.35
CA LEU A 140 -21.24 -1.39 -18.44
C LEU A 140 -21.56 -0.71 -17.11
N ASN A 141 -21.44 -1.44 -16.02
CA ASN A 141 -21.62 -0.89 -14.68
C ASN A 141 -20.26 -0.70 -14.01
N PHE A 142 -19.91 0.55 -13.73
CA PHE A 142 -18.72 0.92 -12.97
C PHE A 142 -19.09 1.09 -11.51
N PHE A 143 -18.47 0.32 -10.63
CA PHE A 143 -18.59 0.50 -9.20
C PHE A 143 -17.35 1.20 -8.67
N ILE A 144 -17.53 2.30 -7.93
CA ILE A 144 -16.44 3.09 -7.37
C ILE A 144 -16.66 3.22 -5.85
N GLY A 145 -15.77 2.61 -5.07
CA GLY A 145 -15.70 2.81 -3.63
C GLY A 145 -14.81 4.01 -3.31
N ILE A 146 -15.35 5.02 -2.66
CA ILE A 146 -14.68 6.28 -2.35
C ILE A 146 -14.49 6.39 -0.85
N GLN A 147 -13.25 6.71 -0.44
CA GLN A 147 -12.90 7.09 0.93
C GLN A 147 -12.57 8.58 0.93
N ASN A 148 -13.43 9.41 1.52
CA ASN A 148 -13.38 10.87 1.41
C ASN A 148 -12.02 11.51 1.79
N PHE A 149 -11.25 10.89 2.68
CA PHE A 149 -9.92 11.39 3.07
C PHE A 149 -8.76 10.86 2.24
N LYS A 150 -9.04 10.03 1.21
CA LYS A 150 -8.02 9.35 0.40
C LYS A 150 -8.24 9.49 -1.10
N ASP A 151 -9.04 10.43 -1.53
CA ASP A 151 -9.40 10.61 -2.95
C ASP A 151 -8.17 10.80 -3.83
N THR A 152 -7.26 11.68 -3.41
CA THR A 152 -6.02 11.92 -4.14
C THR A 152 -5.05 10.75 -4.11
N VAL A 153 -5.03 9.97 -3.02
CA VAL A 153 -4.16 8.80 -2.86
C VAL A 153 -4.62 7.64 -3.74
N LYS A 154 -5.95 7.46 -3.83
CA LYS A 154 -6.55 6.41 -4.66
C LYS A 154 -6.73 6.79 -6.13
N GLY A 155 -6.44 8.04 -6.49
CA GLY A 155 -6.63 8.56 -7.84
C GLY A 155 -8.11 8.73 -8.24
N THR A 156 -9.02 8.71 -7.27
CA THR A 156 -10.46 8.89 -7.51
C THR A 156 -10.76 10.28 -8.05
N ASP A 157 -10.02 11.28 -7.61
CA ASP A 157 -10.05 12.67 -8.09
C ASP A 157 -9.77 12.81 -9.59
N VAL A 158 -9.02 11.87 -10.17
CA VAL A 158 -8.72 11.81 -11.60
C VAL A 158 -9.70 10.89 -12.34
N MET A 159 -9.96 9.72 -11.79
CA MET A 159 -10.73 8.67 -12.44
C MET A 159 -12.23 9.01 -12.54
N LEU A 160 -12.81 9.55 -11.47
CA LEU A 160 -14.26 9.81 -11.42
C LEU A 160 -14.71 10.83 -12.45
N PRO A 161 -14.07 12.00 -12.63
CA PRO A 161 -14.44 12.95 -13.67
C PRO A 161 -14.38 12.36 -15.09
N VAL A 162 -13.39 11.50 -15.36
CA VAL A 162 -13.27 10.83 -16.66
C VAL A 162 -14.43 9.88 -16.90
N LEU A 163 -14.79 9.07 -15.91
CA LEU A 163 -15.92 8.14 -16.02
C LEU A 163 -17.26 8.89 -16.15
N GLN A 164 -17.45 9.99 -15.43
CA GLN A 164 -18.64 10.82 -15.55
C GLN A 164 -18.75 11.45 -16.94
N GLU A 165 -17.65 11.88 -17.55
CA GLU A 165 -17.63 12.38 -18.91
C GLU A 165 -17.94 11.28 -19.94
N VAL A 166 -17.44 10.05 -19.72
CA VAL A 166 -17.79 8.88 -20.55
C VAL A 166 -19.29 8.59 -20.44
N GLN A 167 -19.85 8.59 -19.24
CA GLN A 167 -21.29 8.37 -19.04
C GLN A 167 -22.13 9.45 -19.71
N ARG A 168 -21.70 10.71 -19.60
CA ARG A 168 -22.38 11.83 -20.26
C ARG A 168 -22.42 11.68 -21.78
N LYS A 169 -21.34 11.17 -22.39
CA LYS A 169 -21.26 10.93 -23.84
C LYS A 169 -22.03 9.68 -24.29
N HIS A 170 -22.12 8.69 -23.42
CA HIS A 170 -22.69 7.38 -23.72
C HIS A 170 -23.67 6.91 -22.62
N PRO A 171 -24.77 7.65 -22.39
CA PRO A 171 -25.68 7.40 -21.27
C PRO A 171 -26.35 6.02 -21.29
N ASP A 172 -26.53 5.46 -22.51
CA ASP A 172 -27.17 4.16 -22.72
C ASP A 172 -26.18 2.97 -22.58
N LEU A 173 -24.87 3.24 -22.54
CA LEU A 173 -23.82 2.22 -22.53
C LEU A 173 -23.15 2.05 -21.19
N CYS A 174 -23.20 3.04 -20.30
CA CYS A 174 -22.55 2.93 -19.02
C CYS A 174 -23.33 3.54 -17.85
N ARG A 175 -23.17 2.94 -16.68
CA ARG A 175 -23.68 3.43 -15.39
C ARG A 175 -22.55 3.50 -14.39
N ILE A 176 -22.56 4.51 -13.54
CA ILE A 176 -21.62 4.67 -12.44
C ILE A 176 -22.39 4.53 -11.14
N THR A 177 -21.89 3.68 -10.24
CA THR A 177 -22.38 3.54 -8.87
C THR A 177 -21.27 4.00 -7.94
N GLU A 178 -21.45 5.12 -7.31
CA GLU A 178 -20.53 5.67 -6.31
C GLU A 178 -20.97 5.25 -4.91
N VAL A 179 -20.03 4.77 -4.11
CA VAL A 179 -20.27 4.37 -2.72
C VAL A 179 -19.23 5.06 -1.84
N HIS A 180 -19.70 5.90 -0.95
CA HIS A 180 -18.86 6.71 -0.07
C HIS A 180 -18.87 6.18 1.36
N ASP A 181 -17.68 5.98 1.94
CA ASP A 181 -17.45 5.70 3.36
C ASP A 181 -18.40 4.67 4.01
N VAL A 182 -18.77 3.63 3.27
CA VAL A 182 -19.61 2.56 3.83
C VAL A 182 -18.76 1.68 4.74
N PRO A 183 -19.13 1.51 6.02
CA PRO A 183 -18.46 0.58 6.91
C PRO A 183 -18.59 -0.84 6.38
N LEU A 184 -17.50 -1.60 6.43
CA LEU A 184 -17.55 -3.05 6.22
C LEU A 184 -18.42 -3.64 7.33
N SER A 185 -19.68 -3.95 7.01
CA SER A 185 -20.48 -4.84 7.85
C SER A 185 -19.92 -6.27 7.66
N LEU A 186 -19.30 -6.78 8.70
CA LEU A 186 -18.89 -8.18 8.81
C LEU A 186 -20.11 -9.10 8.90
#